data_72940bd4ff74a4e4b673c531e1e70ea0
#
_entry.id   72940bd4ff74a4e4b673c531e1e70ea0
#
_cell.length_a   1.000
_cell.length_b   1.000
_cell.length_c   1.000
_cell.angle_alpha   90.00
_cell.angle_beta   90.00
_cell.angle_gamma   90.00
#
_symmetry.space_group_name_H-M   'P 1'
#
loop_
_entity.id
_entity.type
_entity.pdbx_description
1 polymer ?
#
loop_
_entity_poly.entity_id
_entity_poly.type
_entity_poly.pdbx_seq_one_letter_code
_entity_poly.pdbx_strand_id
1 'polypeptide(L)'
;QKEAEDFYNAMKDPKDETPVSYGLNSRLVKENGKIQEKVWKVGGLYGQAIDKIVYWLKKAEGVAENPEQKAVIAELIKFYETGDLKTFDEYAILWVKDLNSLVDFGNGFTESYGDPLGMKASWESLVNFKDMEATHRTEIISGNAQWFEDHSPVDKSFKKETCESFLLCGISSRFQLLSPSLRQVTHALLTRPPLSH
;
A
#
# COMPACT_ATOMS: atom_id res chain seq x y z
N GLN A 1 23.32 -16.96 -3.08
CA GLN A 1 21.91 -17.05 -2.66
C GLN A 1 21.82 -17.33 -1.16
N LYS A 2 22.39 -18.42 -0.65
CA LYS A 2 22.31 -18.81 0.77
C LYS A 2 22.74 -17.67 1.73
N GLU A 3 23.83 -16.97 1.47
CA GLU A 3 24.29 -15.85 2.30
C GLU A 3 23.25 -14.71 2.36
N ALA A 4 22.49 -14.46 1.28
CA ALA A 4 21.44 -13.45 1.25
C ALA A 4 20.22 -13.91 2.06
N GLU A 5 19.84 -15.18 1.94
CA GLU A 5 18.76 -15.76 2.72
C GLU A 5 19.09 -15.77 4.22
N ASP A 6 20.32 -16.15 4.58
CA ASP A 6 20.81 -16.14 5.97
C ASP A 6 20.82 -14.73 6.55
N PHE A 7 21.20 -13.72 5.75
CA PHE A 7 21.19 -12.32 6.16
C PHE A 7 19.78 -11.85 6.54
N TYR A 8 18.78 -12.07 5.68
CA TYR A 8 17.40 -11.66 5.98
C TYR A 8 16.74 -12.52 7.06
N ASN A 9 17.08 -13.82 7.13
CA ASN A 9 16.55 -14.68 8.19
C ASN A 9 17.03 -14.27 9.57
N ALA A 10 18.27 -13.72 9.67
CA ALA A 10 18.81 -13.19 10.92
C ALA A 10 18.10 -11.90 11.40
N MET A 11 17.39 -11.20 10.51
CA MET A 11 16.63 -9.98 10.85
C MET A 11 15.20 -10.28 11.31
N LYS A 12 14.70 -11.49 11.04
CA LYS A 12 13.32 -11.87 11.37
C LYS A 12 13.16 -12.17 12.85
N ASP A 13 12.17 -11.56 13.49
CA ASP A 13 11.72 -11.96 14.83
C ASP A 13 10.59 -13.00 14.68
N PRO A 14 10.75 -14.23 15.19
CA PRO A 14 9.69 -15.25 15.13
C PRO A 14 8.42 -14.88 15.90
N LYS A 15 8.48 -13.87 16.76
CA LYS A 15 7.35 -13.37 17.54
C LYS A 15 6.63 -12.19 16.88
N ASP A 16 7.20 -11.65 15.79
CA ASP A 16 6.57 -10.56 15.04
C ASP A 16 5.46 -11.14 14.13
N GLU A 17 4.21 -10.86 14.48
CA GLU A 17 3.04 -11.30 13.72
C GLU A 17 2.84 -10.47 12.43
N THR A 18 3.53 -9.34 12.31
CA THR A 18 3.44 -8.42 11.17
C THR A 18 4.84 -8.04 10.63
N PRO A 19 5.62 -9.03 10.17
CA PRO A 19 6.96 -8.75 9.71
C PRO A 19 6.96 -7.88 8.46
N VAL A 20 7.89 -6.94 8.41
CA VAL A 20 8.08 -6.09 7.23
C VAL A 20 8.57 -6.89 6.02
N SER A 21 8.36 -6.35 4.82
CA SER A 21 8.85 -6.94 3.57
C SER A 21 10.34 -6.67 3.38
N TYR A 22 11.20 -7.42 4.08
CA TYR A 22 12.65 -7.26 4.01
C TYR A 22 13.17 -7.27 2.57
N GLY A 23 14.05 -6.31 2.25
CA GLY A 23 14.66 -6.18 0.94
C GLY A 23 13.82 -5.40 -0.08
N LEU A 24 12.62 -4.96 0.27
CA LEU A 24 11.68 -4.30 -0.64
C LEU A 24 12.28 -3.06 -1.30
N ASN A 25 12.95 -2.20 -0.53
CA ASN A 25 13.52 -0.93 -0.94
C ASN A 25 15.05 -0.92 -0.84
N SER A 26 15.70 -2.05 -1.06
CA SER A 26 17.15 -2.15 -0.91
C SER A 26 17.81 -3.05 -1.94
N ARG A 27 19.12 -2.97 -1.98
CA ARG A 27 20.00 -3.85 -2.74
C ARG A 27 21.06 -4.42 -1.80
N LEU A 28 21.17 -5.75 -1.77
CA LEU A 28 22.28 -6.40 -1.08
C LEU A 28 23.58 -6.26 -1.86
N VAL A 29 24.65 -5.89 -1.16
CA VAL A 29 26.01 -5.86 -1.67
C VAL A 29 26.93 -6.60 -0.71
N LYS A 30 28.01 -7.18 -1.24
CA LYS A 30 29.09 -7.78 -0.42
C LYS A 30 30.30 -6.88 -0.52
N GLU A 31 30.60 -6.15 0.55
CA GLU A 31 31.76 -5.26 0.66
C GLU A 31 32.67 -5.74 1.78
N ASN A 32 33.98 -5.89 1.50
CA ASN A 32 34.95 -6.39 2.46
C ASN A 32 34.55 -7.72 3.13
N GLY A 33 33.93 -8.62 2.36
CA GLY A 33 33.45 -9.93 2.84
C GLY A 33 32.18 -9.91 3.67
N LYS A 34 31.59 -8.75 3.94
CA LYS A 34 30.34 -8.59 4.69
C LYS A 34 29.19 -8.22 3.77
N ILE A 35 28.02 -8.81 4.02
CA ILE A 35 26.77 -8.44 3.35
C ILE A 35 26.20 -7.20 4.03
N GLN A 36 25.74 -6.25 3.21
CA GLN A 36 25.11 -5.00 3.64
C GLN A 36 23.95 -4.64 2.72
N GLU A 37 22.95 -3.98 3.26
CA GLU A 37 21.90 -3.35 2.45
C GLU A 37 22.29 -1.93 2.05
N LYS A 38 22.11 -1.64 0.77
CA LYS A 38 22.10 -0.27 0.25
C LYS A 38 20.65 0.14 0.05
N VAL A 39 20.14 0.91 0.98
CA VAL A 39 18.71 1.29 1.01
C VAL A 39 18.44 2.46 0.06
N TRP A 40 17.31 2.45 -0.60
CA TRP A 40 16.81 3.52 -1.46
C TRP A 40 16.08 4.55 -0.60
N LYS A 41 16.77 5.64 -0.35
CA LYS A 41 16.30 6.73 0.51
C LYS A 41 17.06 8.02 0.24
N VAL A 42 16.63 9.11 0.86
CA VAL A 42 17.41 10.37 0.90
C VAL A 42 18.82 10.08 1.40
N GLY A 43 19.83 10.56 0.66
CA GLY A 43 21.23 10.32 0.96
C GLY A 43 21.72 8.88 0.77
N GLY A 44 20.84 7.95 0.37
CA GLY A 44 21.16 6.57 0.04
C GLY A 44 21.25 6.32 -1.46
N LEU A 45 20.97 5.07 -1.85
CA LEU A 45 20.93 4.69 -3.26
C LEU A 45 19.74 5.41 -3.94
N TYR A 46 19.95 5.96 -5.15
CA TYR A 46 19.02 6.84 -5.85
C TYR A 46 18.62 8.12 -5.09
N GLY A 47 19.42 8.53 -4.09
CA GLY A 47 19.12 9.65 -3.20
C GLY A 47 18.72 10.94 -3.92
N GLN A 48 19.41 11.34 -5.01
CA GLN A 48 19.06 12.55 -5.77
C GLN A 48 17.66 12.52 -6.40
N ALA A 49 17.21 11.35 -6.85
CA ALA A 49 15.86 11.19 -7.39
C ALA A 49 14.83 11.23 -6.25
N ILE A 50 15.13 10.56 -5.15
CA ILE A 50 14.27 10.50 -3.96
C ILE A 50 14.16 11.89 -3.31
N ASP A 51 15.22 12.68 -3.26
CA ASP A 51 15.17 14.08 -2.80
C ASP A 51 14.14 14.91 -3.58
N LYS A 52 14.03 14.69 -4.90
CA LYS A 52 13.03 15.36 -5.71
C LYS A 52 11.60 14.88 -5.41
N ILE A 53 11.42 13.59 -5.14
CA ILE A 53 10.14 13.04 -4.71
C ILE A 53 9.74 13.72 -3.39
N VAL A 54 10.63 13.73 -2.40
CA VAL A 54 10.39 14.36 -1.09
C VAL A 54 10.09 15.86 -1.23
N TYR A 55 10.80 16.55 -2.10
CA TYR A 55 10.53 17.96 -2.38
C TYR A 55 9.07 18.20 -2.82
N TRP A 56 8.58 17.40 -3.77
CA TRP A 56 7.22 17.53 -4.27
C TRP A 56 6.18 17.04 -3.25
N LEU A 57 6.46 15.99 -2.50
CA LEU A 57 5.59 15.53 -1.41
C LEU A 57 5.43 16.61 -0.32
N LYS A 58 6.50 17.33 0.06
CA LYS A 58 6.42 18.46 1.00
C LYS A 58 5.57 19.60 0.45
N LYS A 59 5.53 19.82 -0.87
CA LYS A 59 4.60 20.76 -1.49
C LYS A 59 3.16 20.26 -1.43
N ALA A 60 2.93 18.99 -1.72
CA ALA A 60 1.63 18.35 -1.63
C ALA A 60 1.07 18.37 -0.20
N GLU A 61 1.91 18.10 0.81
CA GLU A 61 1.54 18.20 2.23
C GLU A 61 0.99 19.58 2.61
N GLY A 62 1.57 20.63 2.03
CA GLY A 62 1.14 22.02 2.26
C GLY A 62 -0.21 22.38 1.66
N VAL A 63 -0.75 21.55 0.76
CA VAL A 63 -2.05 21.75 0.08
C VAL A 63 -2.97 20.55 0.24
N ALA A 64 -2.71 19.69 1.22
CA ALA A 64 -3.53 18.53 1.51
C ALA A 64 -4.99 18.94 1.80
N GLU A 65 -5.95 18.17 1.28
CA GLU A 65 -7.38 18.46 1.33
C GLU A 65 -7.96 18.34 2.75
N ASN A 66 -7.36 17.47 3.56
CA ASN A 66 -7.83 17.18 4.92
C ASN A 66 -6.65 16.67 5.78
N PRO A 67 -6.82 16.56 7.12
CA PRO A 67 -5.79 16.09 8.03
C PRO A 67 -5.35 14.64 7.77
N GLU A 68 -6.26 13.78 7.32
CA GLU A 68 -6.00 12.36 7.01
C GLU A 68 -5.04 12.26 5.83
N GLN A 69 -5.31 12.94 4.73
CA GLN A 69 -4.43 12.99 3.56
C GLN A 69 -3.06 13.59 3.93
N LYS A 70 -3.07 14.65 4.76
CA LYS A 70 -1.82 15.24 5.24
C LYS A 70 -0.97 14.25 6.01
N ALA A 71 -1.57 13.42 6.89
CA ALA A 71 -0.88 12.39 7.64
C ALA A 71 -0.30 11.31 6.72
N VAL A 72 -1.04 10.90 5.69
CA VAL A 72 -0.57 9.96 4.65
C VAL A 72 0.69 10.50 3.97
N ILE A 73 0.67 11.75 3.54
CA ILE A 73 1.81 12.39 2.86
C ILE A 73 3.01 12.51 3.80
N ALA A 74 2.79 12.92 5.05
CA ALA A 74 3.85 13.08 6.03
C ALA A 74 4.56 11.74 6.34
N GLU A 75 3.82 10.65 6.48
CA GLU A 75 4.40 9.34 6.74
C GLU A 75 5.16 8.80 5.51
N LEU A 76 4.67 9.07 4.30
CA LEU A 76 5.40 8.74 3.07
C LEU A 76 6.71 9.53 2.93
N ILE A 77 6.73 10.82 3.30
CA ILE A 77 7.95 11.64 3.36
C ILE A 77 8.96 10.99 4.32
N LYS A 78 8.52 10.64 5.52
CA LYS A 78 9.35 10.00 6.55
C LYS A 78 9.94 8.68 6.05
N PHE A 79 9.15 7.86 5.34
CA PHE A 79 9.64 6.64 4.69
C PHE A 79 10.79 6.94 3.71
N TYR A 80 10.63 7.90 2.82
CA TYR A 80 11.69 8.25 1.86
C TYR A 80 12.94 8.85 2.53
N GLU A 81 12.78 9.56 3.64
CA GLU A 81 13.90 10.11 4.41
C GLU A 81 14.66 9.03 5.19
N THR A 82 13.96 8.07 5.78
CA THR A 82 14.55 7.03 6.64
C THR A 82 14.88 5.74 5.92
N GLY A 83 14.06 5.36 4.93
CA GLY A 83 14.09 4.04 4.28
C GLY A 83 13.54 2.93 5.15
N ASP A 84 12.85 3.25 6.25
CA ASP A 84 12.32 2.29 7.20
C ASP A 84 11.01 1.66 6.68
N LEU A 85 10.99 0.33 6.56
CA LEU A 85 9.85 -0.42 6.04
C LEU A 85 8.64 -0.42 6.99
N LYS A 86 8.86 -0.29 8.30
CA LYS A 86 7.75 -0.12 9.26
C LYS A 86 6.99 1.18 9.00
N THR A 87 7.71 2.26 8.74
CA THR A 87 7.15 3.54 8.32
C THR A 87 6.36 3.40 7.01
N PHE A 88 6.81 2.56 6.09
CA PHE A 88 6.08 2.29 4.85
C PHE A 88 4.77 1.54 5.09
N ASP A 89 4.76 0.58 6.00
CA ASP A 89 3.53 -0.12 6.42
C ASP A 89 2.55 0.85 7.11
N GLU A 90 3.04 1.74 7.98
CA GLU A 90 2.24 2.79 8.62
C GLU A 90 1.62 3.75 7.59
N TYR A 91 2.40 4.16 6.59
CA TYR A 91 1.89 4.92 5.45
C TYR A 91 0.74 4.18 4.74
N ALA A 92 0.91 2.89 4.44
CA ALA A 92 -0.11 2.10 3.76
C ALA A 92 -1.40 1.98 4.59
N ILE A 93 -1.28 1.83 5.92
CA ILE A 93 -2.43 1.80 6.83
C ILE A 93 -3.18 3.12 6.83
N LEU A 94 -2.47 4.25 6.89
CA LEU A 94 -3.08 5.58 6.84
C LEU A 94 -3.76 5.82 5.49
N TRP A 95 -3.09 5.45 4.38
CA TRP A 95 -3.63 5.60 3.05
C TRP A 95 -4.94 4.83 2.83
N VAL A 96 -5.04 3.59 3.33
CA VAL A 96 -6.29 2.79 3.24
C VAL A 96 -7.43 3.44 4.03
N LYS A 97 -7.13 4.17 5.11
CA LYS A 97 -8.13 4.86 5.95
C LYS A 97 -8.62 6.18 5.35
N ASP A 98 -7.85 6.80 4.48
CA ASP A 98 -8.26 8.02 3.80
C ASP A 98 -9.27 7.71 2.68
N LEU A 99 -10.55 7.82 2.97
CA LEU A 99 -11.66 7.56 2.05
C LEU A 99 -12.29 8.83 1.48
N ASN A 100 -11.94 10.00 2.02
CA ASN A 100 -12.64 11.24 1.76
C ASN A 100 -11.94 12.17 0.78
N SER A 101 -10.65 11.98 0.55
CA SER A 101 -9.88 12.82 -0.37
C SER A 101 -10.36 12.67 -1.82
N LEU A 102 -10.40 13.78 -2.56
CA LEU A 102 -10.74 13.81 -3.98
C LEU A 102 -9.57 13.34 -4.85
N VAL A 103 -8.35 13.67 -4.44
CA VAL A 103 -7.13 13.20 -5.06
C VAL A 103 -6.60 12.02 -4.25
N ASP A 104 -6.54 10.86 -4.87
CA ASP A 104 -5.95 9.66 -4.30
C ASP A 104 -4.63 9.34 -5.02
N PHE A 105 -3.61 8.91 -4.30
CA PHE A 105 -2.35 8.54 -4.90
C PHE A 105 -1.70 7.36 -4.17
N GLY A 106 -1.08 6.48 -4.93
CA GLY A 106 -0.15 5.47 -4.43
C GLY A 106 1.26 5.79 -4.93
N ASN A 107 2.24 5.69 -4.05
CA ASN A 107 3.62 6.02 -4.38
C ASN A 107 4.57 5.22 -3.50
N GLY A 108 5.50 4.49 -4.11
CA GLY A 108 6.46 3.72 -3.33
C GLY A 108 7.14 2.59 -4.09
N PHE A 109 7.83 1.74 -3.33
CA PHE A 109 8.43 0.50 -3.82
C PHE A 109 7.45 -0.64 -3.52
N THR A 110 6.63 -1.03 -4.50
CA THR A 110 5.46 -1.87 -4.27
C THR A 110 5.50 -3.22 -4.98
N GLU A 111 5.91 -3.27 -6.23
CA GLU A 111 5.81 -4.49 -7.04
C GLU A 111 7.13 -5.25 -7.11
N SER A 112 7.17 -6.46 -6.53
CA SER A 112 8.37 -7.30 -6.47
C SER A 112 8.39 -8.45 -7.48
N TYR A 113 7.38 -8.59 -8.33
CA TYR A 113 7.29 -9.69 -9.30
C TYR A 113 8.40 -9.69 -10.36
N GLY A 114 9.06 -8.56 -10.59
CA GLY A 114 10.23 -8.46 -11.47
C GLY A 114 11.55 -8.95 -10.86
N ASP A 115 11.57 -9.20 -9.55
CA ASP A 115 12.75 -9.73 -8.87
C ASP A 115 12.71 -11.26 -8.84
N PRO A 116 13.80 -11.98 -9.22
CA PRO A 116 13.84 -13.45 -9.20
C PRO A 116 13.55 -14.06 -7.83
N LEU A 117 13.83 -13.36 -6.74
CA LEU A 117 13.54 -13.80 -5.38
C LEU A 117 12.20 -13.24 -4.84
N GLY A 118 11.51 -12.38 -5.61
CA GLY A 118 10.26 -11.76 -5.20
C GLY A 118 10.38 -10.83 -3.99
N MET A 119 11.57 -10.29 -3.73
CA MET A 119 11.87 -9.47 -2.55
C MET A 119 12.00 -7.99 -2.88
N LYS A 120 12.84 -7.66 -3.85
CA LYS A 120 13.15 -6.29 -4.24
C LYS A 120 12.06 -5.74 -5.14
N ALA A 121 11.50 -4.59 -4.75
CA ALA A 121 10.44 -3.95 -5.51
C ALA A 121 10.94 -2.93 -6.54
N SER A 122 10.15 -2.72 -7.58
CA SER A 122 10.22 -1.54 -8.44
C SER A 122 9.47 -0.37 -7.82
N TRP A 123 9.89 0.86 -8.17
CA TRP A 123 9.18 2.05 -7.76
C TRP A 123 8.02 2.34 -8.70
N GLU A 124 6.88 2.66 -8.11
CA GLU A 124 5.65 2.96 -8.84
C GLU A 124 4.96 4.19 -8.26
N SER A 125 4.18 4.85 -9.09
CA SER A 125 3.30 5.94 -8.68
C SER A 125 2.05 5.96 -9.52
N LEU A 126 0.91 6.12 -8.85
CA LEU A 126 -0.39 6.30 -9.48
C LEU A 126 -1.09 7.48 -8.80
N VAL A 127 -1.75 8.31 -9.59
CA VAL A 127 -2.58 9.42 -9.11
C VAL A 127 -3.95 9.31 -9.74
N ASN A 128 -4.98 9.29 -8.92
CA ASN A 128 -6.39 9.22 -9.32
C ASN A 128 -7.13 10.47 -8.85
N PHE A 129 -8.10 10.89 -9.64
CA PHE A 129 -9.04 11.96 -9.30
C PHE A 129 -10.44 11.38 -9.20
N LYS A 130 -11.16 11.74 -8.14
CA LYS A 130 -12.55 11.31 -7.96
C LYS A 130 -13.44 12.09 -8.93
N ASP A 131 -14.08 11.41 -9.88
CA ASP A 131 -15.15 11.95 -10.71
C ASP A 131 -16.45 11.92 -9.91
N MET A 132 -16.94 13.08 -9.49
CA MET A 132 -18.11 13.19 -8.62
C MET A 132 -19.40 12.75 -9.32
N GLU A 133 -19.53 12.96 -10.63
CA GLU A 133 -20.70 12.53 -11.39
C GLU A 133 -20.70 11.00 -11.56
N ALA A 134 -19.56 10.41 -11.91
CA ALA A 134 -19.39 8.97 -11.97
C ALA A 134 -19.58 8.31 -10.58
N THR A 135 -19.10 8.96 -9.52
CA THR A 135 -19.29 8.50 -8.14
C THR A 135 -20.78 8.43 -7.79
N HIS A 136 -21.55 9.48 -8.08
CA HIS A 136 -22.98 9.48 -7.82
C HIS A 136 -23.73 8.38 -8.60
N ARG A 137 -23.38 8.15 -9.86
CA ARG A 137 -23.91 7.03 -10.64
C ARG A 137 -23.58 5.68 -10.02
N THR A 138 -22.36 5.51 -9.54
CA THR A 138 -21.92 4.28 -8.87
C THR A 138 -22.65 4.07 -7.54
N GLU A 139 -22.93 5.12 -6.78
CA GLU A 139 -23.72 5.06 -5.54
C GLU A 139 -25.13 4.54 -5.80
N ILE A 140 -25.79 5.01 -6.88
CA ILE A 140 -27.11 4.52 -7.28
C ILE A 140 -27.05 3.03 -7.63
N ILE A 141 -26.04 2.59 -8.38
CA ILE A 141 -25.84 1.18 -8.75
C ILE A 141 -25.60 0.34 -7.48
N SER A 142 -24.70 0.80 -6.61
CA SER A 142 -24.37 0.12 -5.35
C SER A 142 -25.58 0.01 -4.41
N GLY A 143 -26.39 1.04 -4.34
CA GLY A 143 -27.65 1.03 -3.58
C GLY A 143 -28.67 0.00 -4.08
N ASN A 144 -28.52 -0.47 -5.32
CA ASN A 144 -29.35 -1.51 -5.93
C ASN A 144 -28.62 -2.86 -6.04
N ALA A 145 -27.52 -3.07 -5.34
CA ALA A 145 -26.69 -4.27 -5.45
C ALA A 145 -27.50 -5.56 -5.20
N GLN A 146 -28.36 -5.57 -4.19
CA GLN A 146 -29.21 -6.71 -3.89
C GLN A 146 -30.18 -7.02 -5.04
N TRP A 147 -30.76 -5.99 -5.66
CA TRP A 147 -31.63 -6.19 -6.82
C TRP A 147 -30.89 -6.87 -7.98
N PHE A 148 -29.66 -6.45 -8.27
CA PHE A 148 -28.82 -7.07 -9.31
C PHE A 148 -28.48 -8.52 -8.97
N GLU A 149 -28.15 -8.82 -7.71
CA GLU A 149 -27.87 -10.18 -7.25
C GLU A 149 -29.09 -11.07 -7.44
N ASP A 150 -30.27 -10.62 -6.99
CA ASP A 150 -31.53 -11.38 -7.05
C ASP A 150 -31.96 -11.69 -8.49
N HIS A 151 -31.72 -10.74 -9.42
CA HIS A 151 -32.12 -10.86 -10.84
C HIS A 151 -30.99 -11.34 -11.75
N SER A 152 -29.79 -11.61 -11.22
CA SER A 152 -28.70 -12.16 -12.03
C SER A 152 -29.04 -13.55 -12.56
N PRO A 153 -28.60 -13.93 -13.79
CA PRO A 153 -28.85 -15.23 -14.39
C PRO A 153 -27.97 -16.34 -13.79
N VAL A 154 -27.65 -16.26 -12.49
CA VAL A 154 -26.82 -17.20 -11.75
C VAL A 154 -27.72 -18.15 -10.97
N ASP A 155 -27.33 -19.42 -10.84
CA ASP A 155 -28.04 -20.39 -10.02
C ASP A 155 -28.18 -19.91 -8.57
N LYS A 156 -29.35 -20.19 -7.95
CA LYS A 156 -29.67 -19.74 -6.60
C LYS A 156 -28.66 -20.17 -5.54
N SER A 157 -28.00 -21.32 -5.74
CA SER A 157 -26.96 -21.85 -4.83
C SER A 157 -25.70 -20.98 -4.78
N PHE A 158 -25.48 -20.11 -5.78
CA PHE A 158 -24.35 -19.20 -5.84
C PHE A 158 -24.71 -17.75 -5.51
N LYS A 159 -25.99 -17.44 -5.31
CA LYS A 159 -26.44 -16.09 -4.94
C LYS A 159 -26.18 -15.81 -3.48
N LYS A 160 -25.80 -14.55 -3.17
CA LYS A 160 -25.66 -14.09 -1.80
C LYS A 160 -27.02 -13.70 -1.23
N GLU A 161 -27.28 -14.12 0.00
CA GLU A 161 -28.50 -13.72 0.72
C GLU A 161 -28.56 -12.22 0.99
N THR A 162 -27.37 -11.60 1.20
CA THR A 162 -27.24 -10.16 1.44
C THR A 162 -26.04 -9.64 0.67
N CYS A 163 -26.25 -8.66 -0.18
CA CYS A 163 -25.20 -7.88 -0.84
C CYS A 163 -24.94 -6.62 -0.04
N GLU A 164 -23.74 -6.50 0.51
CA GLU A 164 -23.27 -5.21 1.00
C GLU A 164 -23.03 -4.29 -0.20
N SER A 165 -23.48 -3.03 -0.10
CA SER A 165 -23.20 -2.05 -1.13
C SER A 165 -21.70 -1.78 -1.19
N PHE A 166 -21.03 -2.24 -2.24
CA PHE A 166 -19.63 -1.95 -2.43
C PHE A 166 -19.47 -0.56 -3.04
N LEU A 167 -18.88 0.37 -2.32
CA LEU A 167 -18.24 1.56 -2.87
C LEU A 167 -16.96 1.14 -3.61
N LEU A 168 -17.13 0.48 -4.75
CA LEU A 168 -16.07 -0.25 -5.46
C LEU A 168 -15.07 0.66 -6.19
N CYS A 169 -15.33 1.96 -6.37
CA CYS A 169 -14.47 2.82 -7.18
C CYS A 169 -13.15 3.24 -6.51
N GLY A 170 -13.06 3.32 -5.18
CA GLY A 170 -11.83 3.72 -4.49
C GLY A 170 -11.00 2.54 -3.99
N ILE A 171 -11.66 1.45 -3.60
CA ILE A 171 -10.98 0.32 -2.92
C ILE A 171 -10.36 -0.65 -3.91
N SER A 172 -10.97 -0.88 -5.08
CA SER A 172 -10.45 -1.85 -6.07
C SER A 172 -9.10 -1.44 -6.66
N SER A 173 -8.91 -0.17 -6.97
CA SER A 173 -7.62 0.34 -7.46
C SER A 173 -6.55 0.34 -6.37
N ARG A 174 -6.91 0.61 -5.11
CA ARG A 174 -5.99 0.56 -3.97
C ARG A 174 -5.48 -0.85 -3.70
N PHE A 175 -6.32 -1.88 -3.82
CA PHE A 175 -5.89 -3.26 -3.62
C PHE A 175 -4.93 -3.78 -4.70
N GLN A 176 -4.98 -3.27 -5.91
CA GLN A 176 -4.08 -3.71 -6.99
C GLN A 176 -2.65 -3.17 -6.85
N LEU A 177 -2.48 -2.02 -6.20
CA LEU A 177 -1.18 -1.37 -6.03
C LEU A 177 -0.38 -1.87 -4.82
N LEU A 178 -1.02 -2.61 -3.91
CA LEU A 178 -0.35 -3.13 -2.74
C LEU A 178 0.45 -4.39 -3.10
N SER A 179 1.71 -4.45 -2.68
CA SER A 179 2.50 -5.67 -2.73
C SER A 179 1.76 -6.82 -2.00
N PRO A 180 2.04 -8.09 -2.30
CA PRO A 180 1.38 -9.21 -1.64
C PRO A 180 1.43 -9.14 -0.11
N SER A 181 2.51 -8.63 0.47
CA SER A 181 2.69 -8.41 1.90
C SER A 181 1.79 -7.29 2.45
N LEU A 182 1.71 -6.16 1.75
CA LEU A 182 0.81 -5.06 2.12
C LEU A 182 -0.67 -5.43 1.95
N ARG A 183 -1.00 -6.27 0.94
CA ARG A 183 -2.36 -6.84 0.81
C ARG A 183 -2.75 -7.70 2.01
N GLN A 184 -1.82 -8.48 2.58
CA GLN A 184 -2.07 -9.27 3.79
C GLN A 184 -2.32 -8.40 5.01
N VAL A 185 -1.54 -7.34 5.21
CA VAL A 185 -1.73 -6.39 6.32
C VAL A 185 -3.06 -5.66 6.20
N THR A 186 -3.40 -5.15 5.02
CA THR A 186 -4.69 -4.46 4.78
C THR A 186 -5.87 -5.42 4.88
N HIS A 187 -5.77 -6.64 4.38
CA HIS A 187 -6.81 -7.65 4.54
C HIS A 187 -7.03 -8.02 6.01
N ALA A 188 -5.94 -8.22 6.78
CA ALA A 188 -6.01 -8.51 8.20
C ALA A 188 -6.63 -7.36 9.02
N LEU A 189 -6.39 -6.10 8.62
CA LEU A 189 -6.98 -4.91 9.27
C LEU A 189 -8.47 -4.74 8.94
N LEU A 190 -8.88 -5.04 7.70
CA LEU A 190 -10.28 -4.91 7.25
C LEU A 190 -11.16 -6.07 7.72
N THR A 191 -10.57 -7.24 8.02
CA THR A 191 -11.30 -8.44 8.47
C THR A 191 -11.30 -8.67 9.98
N ARG A 192 -10.59 -7.83 10.77
CA ARG A 192 -10.65 -7.91 12.23
C ARG A 192 -12.06 -7.52 12.71
N PRO A 193 -12.74 -8.38 13.47
CA PRO A 193 -13.96 -7.96 14.15
C PRO A 193 -13.64 -6.79 15.10
N PRO A 194 -14.60 -5.85 15.31
CA PRO A 194 -14.40 -4.76 16.27
C PRO A 194 -14.00 -5.36 17.62
N LEU A 195 -12.94 -4.81 18.22
CA LEU A 195 -12.51 -5.17 19.55
C LEU A 195 -13.70 -4.97 20.50
N SER A 196 -14.22 -6.08 21.05
CA SER A 196 -15.20 -6.03 22.13
C SER A 196 -14.59 -5.31 23.32
N HIS A 197 -15.15 -4.16 23.66
CA HIS A 197 -14.87 -3.45 24.92
C HIS A 197 -15.41 -4.21 26.10
#